data_01fbb4638d4a876856dd7e921a1346cd
#
_entry.id   01fbb4638d4a876856dd7e921a1346cd
#
_cell.length_a   1.000
_cell.length_b   1.000
_cell.length_c   1.000
_cell.angle_alpha   90.00
_cell.angle_beta   90.00
_cell.angle_gamma   90.00
#
_symmetry.space_group_name_H-M   'P 1'
#
loop_
_entity.id
_entity.type
_entity.pdbx_description
1 polymer ?
#
loop_
_entity_poly.entity_id
_entity_poly.type
_entity_poly.pdbx_seq_one_letter_code
_entity_poly.pdbx_strand_id
1 'polypeptide(L)'
;IAKYAMPYEIDLINGDGGLFWNRGMYEAIEHAKKAHPDYEYYMLMNDDTKFVPGIFDEMLPLFAPDKVMVGAMCGDDGRMSYGGIKYVKGIKYKKYGPEAQDICFDTFNANCAIIPHDIFMKVSIDPFYQHSIGDFDYGLAISRMGYEIRIFPKFIGQCNDGSLKGTWQDESLPRMQRMKLKESRKGLPFRDWFHFLHKYFGLGTAIVRSITPYVRIILGTKTRYSGA
;
A
#
# COMPACT_ATOMS: atom_id res chain seq x y z
N ILE A 1 15.85 -1.09 -18.67
CA ILE A 1 14.74 -0.34 -19.32
C ILE A 1 15.18 0.18 -20.68
N ALA A 2 16.36 0.77 -20.81
CA ALA A 2 16.88 1.28 -22.10
C ALA A 2 17.07 0.22 -23.23
N LYS A 3 16.85 -1.06 -22.96
CA LYS A 3 17.06 -2.17 -23.91
C LYS A 3 15.85 -2.47 -24.80
N TYR A 4 14.68 -1.91 -24.49
CA TYR A 4 13.43 -2.12 -25.23
C TYR A 4 12.98 -0.79 -25.84
N ALA A 5 12.86 -0.73 -27.16
CA ALA A 5 12.19 0.38 -27.83
C ALA A 5 10.72 0.35 -27.45
N MET A 6 10.34 1.15 -26.46
CA MET A 6 8.95 1.27 -26.01
C MET A 6 8.28 2.38 -26.82
N PRO A 7 7.03 2.17 -27.29
CA PRO A 7 6.28 3.21 -27.98
C PRO A 7 5.77 4.31 -27.04
N TYR A 8 6.20 4.29 -25.77
CA TYR A 8 5.76 5.20 -24.72
C TYR A 8 6.93 6.06 -24.22
N GLU A 9 6.62 7.27 -23.84
CA GLU A 9 7.55 8.15 -23.13
C GLU A 9 7.85 7.59 -21.73
N ILE A 10 9.14 7.56 -21.37
CA ILE A 10 9.59 7.04 -20.10
C ILE A 10 10.45 8.08 -19.40
N ASP A 11 9.99 8.56 -18.26
CA ASP A 11 10.78 9.37 -17.36
C ASP A 11 11.53 8.48 -16.36
N LEU A 12 12.85 8.59 -16.34
CA LEU A 12 13.70 7.86 -15.41
C LEU A 12 14.14 8.77 -14.25
N ILE A 13 13.63 8.47 -13.06
CA ILE A 13 14.01 9.17 -11.84
C ILE A 13 15.07 8.35 -11.11
N ASN A 14 16.28 8.91 -10.98
CA ASN A 14 17.38 8.25 -10.27
C ASN A 14 17.29 8.54 -8.78
N GLY A 15 17.06 7.52 -7.97
CA GLY A 15 17.13 7.60 -6.51
C GLY A 15 18.55 7.34 -5.98
N ASP A 16 18.78 7.68 -4.73
CA ASP A 16 20.05 7.46 -4.00
C ASP A 16 20.25 6.01 -3.49
N GLY A 17 19.31 5.11 -3.82
CA GLY A 17 19.25 3.74 -3.29
C GLY A 17 18.68 3.63 -1.87
N GLY A 18 18.32 4.75 -1.24
CA GLY A 18 17.77 4.82 0.11
C GLY A 18 16.28 5.20 0.20
N LEU A 19 15.62 5.43 -0.93
CA LEU A 19 14.23 5.91 -0.97
C LEU A 19 13.23 4.83 -0.50
N PHE A 20 13.49 3.58 -0.79
CA PHE A 20 12.52 2.50 -0.59
C PHE A 20 11.19 2.79 -1.29
N TRP A 21 10.15 1.95 -1.03
CA TRP A 21 8.90 2.07 -1.77
C TRP A 21 8.21 3.41 -1.56
N ASN A 22 8.00 3.83 -0.31
CA ASN A 22 7.17 5.01 -0.03
C ASN A 22 7.77 6.31 -0.56
N ARG A 23 9.05 6.54 -0.29
CA ARG A 23 9.71 7.76 -0.77
C ARG A 23 9.95 7.75 -2.28
N GLY A 24 10.27 6.56 -2.85
CA GLY A 24 10.36 6.41 -4.30
C GLY A 24 9.04 6.73 -4.99
N MET A 25 7.93 6.24 -4.43
CA MET A 25 6.60 6.55 -4.95
C MET A 25 6.23 8.03 -4.77
N TYR A 26 6.62 8.63 -3.64
CA TYR A 26 6.45 10.09 -3.43
C TYR A 26 7.17 10.90 -4.52
N GLU A 27 8.45 10.60 -4.79
CA GLU A 27 9.22 11.29 -5.83
C GLU A 27 8.59 11.09 -7.23
N ALA A 28 8.11 9.88 -7.52
CA ALA A 28 7.43 9.58 -8.77
C ALA A 28 6.12 10.37 -8.92
N ILE A 29 5.30 10.44 -7.86
CA ILE A 29 4.06 11.22 -7.85
C ILE A 29 4.35 12.72 -8.04
N GLU A 30 5.29 13.28 -7.29
CA GLU A 30 5.62 14.70 -7.38
C GLU A 30 6.25 15.06 -8.74
N HIS A 31 7.00 14.13 -9.35
CA HIS A 31 7.48 14.29 -10.72
C HIS A 31 6.32 14.29 -11.72
N ALA A 32 5.44 13.27 -11.64
CA ALA A 32 4.30 13.14 -12.54
C ALA A 32 3.36 14.36 -12.48
N LYS A 33 3.11 14.93 -11.30
CA LYS A 33 2.33 16.14 -11.13
C LYS A 33 2.90 17.34 -11.88
N LYS A 34 4.24 17.43 -12.00
CA LYS A 34 4.94 18.53 -12.64
C LYS A 34 5.14 18.32 -14.14
N ALA A 35 5.55 17.11 -14.52
CA ALA A 35 5.90 16.77 -15.89
C ALA A 35 4.68 16.41 -16.75
N HIS A 36 3.67 15.80 -16.14
CA HIS A 36 2.49 15.25 -16.83
C HIS A 36 1.18 15.64 -16.13
N PRO A 37 0.88 16.95 -15.99
CA PRO A 37 -0.28 17.40 -15.21
C PRO A 37 -1.63 17.19 -15.90
N ASP A 38 -1.65 16.79 -17.18
CA ASP A 38 -2.86 16.78 -18.00
C ASP A 38 -3.47 15.39 -18.21
N TYR A 39 -2.93 14.33 -17.56
CA TYR A 39 -3.53 13.00 -17.66
C TYR A 39 -4.82 12.90 -16.86
N GLU A 40 -5.82 12.22 -17.42
CA GLU A 40 -7.10 11.98 -16.74
C GLU A 40 -6.97 11.02 -15.56
N TYR A 41 -6.05 10.05 -15.66
CA TYR A 41 -5.79 9.03 -14.65
C TYR A 41 -4.30 8.76 -14.48
N TYR A 42 -3.90 8.46 -13.28
CA TYR A 42 -2.56 8.04 -12.92
C TYR A 42 -2.61 6.65 -12.27
N MET A 43 -1.71 5.78 -12.65
CA MET A 43 -1.64 4.44 -12.08
C MET A 43 -0.41 4.28 -11.20
N LEU A 44 -0.65 3.93 -9.94
CA LEU A 44 0.41 3.44 -9.06
C LEU A 44 0.51 1.92 -9.24
N MET A 45 1.72 1.41 -9.47
CA MET A 45 1.96 -0.02 -9.61
C MET A 45 3.36 -0.41 -9.10
N ASN A 46 3.49 -1.66 -8.68
CA ASN A 46 4.78 -2.23 -8.30
C ASN A 46 5.40 -2.96 -9.50
N ASP A 47 6.73 -3.01 -9.54
CA ASP A 47 7.52 -3.64 -10.59
C ASP A 47 7.53 -5.19 -10.53
N ASP A 48 7.13 -5.76 -9.39
CA ASP A 48 7.02 -7.21 -9.16
C ASP A 48 5.63 -7.80 -9.44
N THR A 49 4.71 -6.99 -10.00
CA THR A 49 3.35 -7.41 -10.34
C THR A 49 3.28 -7.99 -11.75
N LYS A 50 2.69 -9.17 -11.89
CA LYS A 50 2.40 -9.81 -13.19
C LYS A 50 0.94 -9.63 -13.54
N PHE A 51 0.64 -8.73 -14.46
CA PHE A 51 -0.73 -8.44 -14.89
C PHE A 51 -1.29 -9.50 -15.85
N VAL A 52 -2.61 -9.69 -15.79
CA VAL A 52 -3.34 -10.47 -16.79
C VAL A 52 -3.33 -9.70 -18.12
N PRO A 53 -2.97 -10.34 -19.25
CA PRO A 53 -3.00 -9.67 -20.55
C PRO A 53 -4.37 -9.09 -20.87
N GLY A 54 -4.42 -7.83 -21.36
CA GLY A 54 -5.65 -7.13 -21.74
C GLY A 54 -6.51 -6.64 -20.55
N ILE A 55 -6.09 -6.83 -19.31
CA ILE A 55 -6.91 -6.50 -18.15
C ILE A 55 -7.23 -5.02 -18.04
N PHE A 56 -6.33 -4.14 -18.49
CA PHE A 56 -6.56 -2.71 -18.43
C PHE A 56 -7.65 -2.24 -19.41
N ASP A 57 -7.82 -2.91 -20.55
CA ASP A 57 -8.92 -2.65 -21.48
C ASP A 57 -10.29 -2.97 -20.83
N GLU A 58 -10.32 -4.00 -19.97
CA GLU A 58 -11.52 -4.34 -19.20
C GLU A 58 -11.77 -3.37 -18.03
N MET A 59 -10.71 -2.82 -17.44
CA MET A 59 -10.81 -1.88 -16.31
C MET A 59 -11.24 -0.48 -16.77
N LEU A 60 -10.76 -0.03 -17.92
CA LEU A 60 -10.94 1.34 -18.40
C LEU A 60 -12.41 1.83 -18.42
N PRO A 61 -13.41 1.03 -18.85
CA PRO A 61 -14.82 1.46 -18.84
C PRO A 61 -15.40 1.70 -17.42
N LEU A 62 -14.72 1.26 -16.36
CA LEU A 62 -15.15 1.41 -14.97
C LEU A 62 -14.48 2.58 -14.26
N PHE A 63 -13.56 3.27 -14.94
CA PHE A 63 -12.91 4.45 -14.36
C PHE A 63 -13.91 5.59 -14.23
N ALA A 64 -13.79 6.35 -13.16
CA ALA A 64 -14.64 7.49 -12.91
C ALA A 64 -13.85 8.60 -12.17
N PRO A 65 -14.17 9.89 -12.40
CA PRO A 65 -13.37 11.01 -11.89
C PRO A 65 -13.45 11.20 -10.38
N ASP A 66 -14.43 10.59 -9.73
CA ASP A 66 -14.72 10.74 -8.30
C ASP A 66 -14.29 9.55 -7.44
N LYS A 67 -13.72 8.50 -8.03
CA LYS A 67 -13.33 7.29 -7.30
C LYS A 67 -12.02 6.68 -7.75
N VAL A 68 -11.26 6.21 -6.79
CA VAL A 68 -10.06 5.39 -7.01
C VAL A 68 -10.49 3.95 -7.33
N MET A 69 -9.91 3.37 -8.39
CA MET A 69 -10.11 1.96 -8.73
C MET A 69 -8.88 1.15 -8.33
N VAL A 70 -9.07 0.19 -7.45
CA VAL A 70 -8.01 -0.70 -6.94
C VAL A 70 -8.06 -2.05 -7.64
N GLY A 71 -6.92 -2.54 -8.09
CA GLY A 71 -6.78 -3.88 -8.62
C GLY A 71 -6.47 -4.90 -7.51
N ALA A 72 -7.25 -5.98 -7.45
CA ALA A 72 -6.92 -7.10 -6.57
C ALA A 72 -5.90 -8.03 -7.22
N MET A 73 -4.96 -8.54 -6.41
CA MET A 73 -3.96 -9.53 -6.81
C MET A 73 -4.20 -10.86 -6.11
N CYS A 74 -3.78 -11.94 -6.75
CA CYS A 74 -3.69 -13.25 -6.10
C CYS A 74 -2.25 -13.74 -6.04
N GLY A 75 -1.98 -14.64 -5.10
CA GLY A 75 -0.73 -15.39 -5.05
C GLY A 75 -0.72 -16.56 -6.05
N ASP A 76 0.39 -17.28 -6.11
CA ASP A 76 0.55 -18.48 -6.95
C ASP A 76 -0.44 -19.59 -6.57
N ASP A 77 -0.97 -19.56 -5.35
CA ASP A 77 -2.00 -20.48 -4.84
C ASP A 77 -3.44 -20.05 -5.20
N GLY A 78 -3.60 -18.96 -5.96
CA GLY A 78 -4.87 -18.39 -6.37
C GLY A 78 -5.63 -17.64 -5.25
N ARG A 79 -5.07 -17.56 -4.03
CA ARG A 79 -5.69 -16.81 -2.93
C ARG A 79 -5.35 -15.33 -3.06
N MET A 80 -6.29 -14.50 -2.59
CA MET A 80 -6.08 -13.06 -2.55
C MET A 80 -4.85 -12.70 -1.72
N SER A 81 -3.97 -11.90 -2.27
CA SER A 81 -2.78 -11.35 -1.63
C SER A 81 -2.97 -9.86 -1.29
N TYR A 82 -3.36 -9.07 -2.29
CA TYR A 82 -3.54 -7.62 -2.18
C TYR A 82 -4.91 -7.18 -2.69
N GLY A 83 -5.43 -6.07 -2.17
CA GLY A 83 -6.74 -5.57 -2.56
C GLY A 83 -7.21 -4.37 -1.74
N GLY A 84 -8.53 -4.21 -1.63
CA GLY A 84 -9.17 -3.18 -0.84
C GLY A 84 -9.14 -3.51 0.66
N ILE A 85 -9.12 -2.47 1.50
CA ILE A 85 -9.00 -2.60 2.95
C ILE A 85 -10.11 -1.81 3.63
N LYS A 86 -10.83 -2.47 4.55
CA LYS A 86 -11.87 -1.88 5.37
C LYS A 86 -11.56 -2.05 6.85
N TYR A 87 -11.56 -0.96 7.60
CA TYR A 87 -11.46 -1.02 9.05
C TYR A 87 -12.79 -1.48 9.65
N VAL A 88 -12.73 -2.47 10.53
CA VAL A 88 -13.92 -3.05 11.16
C VAL A 88 -14.12 -2.59 12.60
N LYS A 89 -13.01 -2.36 13.35
CA LYS A 89 -13.04 -1.84 14.72
C LYS A 89 -11.67 -1.28 15.13
N GLY A 90 -11.59 0.01 15.38
CA GLY A 90 -10.32 0.66 15.72
C GLY A 90 -9.28 0.40 14.62
N ILE A 91 -8.13 -0.17 14.99
CA ILE A 91 -7.06 -0.49 14.03
C ILE A 91 -7.21 -1.87 13.35
N LYS A 92 -8.26 -2.62 13.69
CA LYS A 92 -8.51 -3.92 13.03
C LYS A 92 -9.15 -3.71 11.68
N TYR A 93 -8.61 -4.34 10.67
CA TYR A 93 -9.09 -4.26 9.29
C TYR A 93 -9.26 -5.65 8.68
N LYS A 94 -10.02 -5.71 7.60
CA LYS A 94 -10.10 -6.85 6.70
C LYS A 94 -9.64 -6.44 5.32
N LYS A 95 -8.96 -7.35 4.63
CA LYS A 95 -8.67 -7.25 3.20
C LYS A 95 -9.82 -7.87 2.42
N TYR A 96 -10.09 -7.31 1.25
CA TYR A 96 -11.15 -7.76 0.36
C TYR A 96 -10.63 -7.85 -1.07
N GLY A 97 -11.06 -8.90 -1.77
CA GLY A 97 -10.79 -9.14 -3.17
C GLY A 97 -11.93 -8.72 -4.09
N PRO A 98 -11.95 -9.27 -5.31
CA PRO A 98 -12.89 -8.89 -6.37
C PRO A 98 -14.36 -9.12 -6.03
N GLU A 99 -14.66 -9.99 -5.07
CA GLU A 99 -16.03 -10.30 -4.61
C GLU A 99 -16.71 -9.12 -3.89
N ALA A 100 -15.94 -8.12 -3.49
CA ALA A 100 -16.41 -7.01 -2.66
C ALA A 100 -16.57 -5.69 -3.44
N GLN A 101 -16.95 -5.75 -4.70
CA GLN A 101 -17.08 -4.57 -5.60
C GLN A 101 -18.07 -3.52 -5.10
N ASP A 102 -19.09 -3.92 -4.30
CA ASP A 102 -20.09 -3.00 -3.74
C ASP A 102 -19.60 -2.26 -2.48
N ILE A 103 -18.43 -2.65 -1.94
CA ILE A 103 -17.88 -2.03 -0.74
C ILE A 103 -17.07 -0.77 -1.12
N CYS A 104 -17.30 0.33 -0.40
CA CYS A 104 -16.40 1.47 -0.38
C CYS A 104 -15.33 1.23 0.69
N PHE A 105 -14.07 1.19 0.27
CA PHE A 105 -12.93 0.89 1.14
C PHE A 105 -12.42 2.13 1.86
N ASP A 106 -11.72 1.90 2.98
CA ASP A 106 -11.09 2.99 3.73
C ASP A 106 -9.67 3.25 3.22
N THR A 107 -9.01 2.22 2.70
CA THR A 107 -7.67 2.27 2.11
C THR A 107 -7.41 1.03 1.24
N PHE A 108 -6.20 0.88 0.73
CA PHE A 108 -5.81 -0.18 -0.20
C PHE A 108 -4.33 -0.53 -0.11
N ASN A 109 -3.92 -1.62 -0.77
CA ASN A 109 -2.53 -1.88 -1.11
C ASN A 109 -2.25 -1.34 -2.53
N ALA A 110 -1.20 -0.57 -2.69
CA ALA A 110 -0.90 0.14 -3.94
C ALA A 110 -0.10 -0.70 -4.95
N ASN A 111 -0.36 -2.01 -5.04
CA ASN A 111 0.20 -2.87 -6.10
C ASN A 111 -0.37 -2.53 -7.48
N CYS A 112 -1.61 -2.05 -7.51
CA CYS A 112 -2.22 -1.37 -8.65
C CYS A 112 -3.38 -0.52 -8.14
N ALA A 113 -3.28 0.79 -8.33
CA ALA A 113 -4.34 1.74 -8.00
C ALA A 113 -4.44 2.80 -9.09
N ILE A 114 -5.63 2.95 -9.67
CA ILE A 114 -5.93 3.96 -10.68
C ILE A 114 -6.51 5.16 -9.96
N ILE A 115 -5.81 6.27 -10.02
CA ILE A 115 -6.14 7.51 -9.31
C ILE A 115 -6.59 8.56 -10.32
N PRO A 116 -7.82 9.08 -10.24
CA PRO A 116 -8.28 10.17 -11.08
C PRO A 116 -7.45 11.44 -10.90
N HIS A 117 -7.36 12.24 -11.95
CA HIS A 117 -6.61 13.50 -11.99
C HIS A 117 -6.81 14.36 -10.74
N ASP A 118 -8.05 14.70 -10.43
CA ASP A 118 -8.37 15.62 -9.35
C ASP A 118 -7.94 15.11 -7.97
N ILE A 119 -8.02 13.81 -7.76
CA ILE A 119 -7.56 13.17 -6.52
C ILE A 119 -6.04 13.15 -6.49
N PHE A 120 -5.39 12.75 -7.60
CA PHE A 120 -3.95 12.67 -7.71
C PHE A 120 -3.28 14.01 -7.46
N MET A 121 -3.80 15.08 -8.05
CA MET A 121 -3.25 16.43 -7.89
C MET A 121 -3.41 16.98 -6.47
N LYS A 122 -4.49 16.60 -5.75
CA LYS A 122 -4.80 17.09 -4.40
C LYS A 122 -4.13 16.32 -3.27
N VAL A 123 -3.87 15.02 -3.47
CA VAL A 123 -3.34 14.13 -2.43
C VAL A 123 -1.99 13.57 -2.87
N SER A 124 -1.02 13.55 -1.96
CA SER A 124 0.28 12.89 -2.15
C SER A 124 0.52 11.86 -1.06
N ILE A 125 1.38 10.91 -1.35
CA ILE A 125 1.95 10.00 -0.33
C ILE A 125 2.75 10.84 0.67
N ASP A 126 2.59 10.54 1.95
CA ASP A 126 3.33 11.22 3.03
C ASP A 126 4.80 10.76 3.03
N PRO A 127 5.79 11.63 2.73
CA PRO A 127 7.21 11.25 2.68
C PRO A 127 7.82 10.96 4.06
N PHE A 128 7.04 11.15 5.13
CA PHE A 128 7.45 10.80 6.49
C PHE A 128 7.81 9.33 6.62
N TYR A 129 7.02 8.43 6.00
CA TYR A 129 7.28 7.00 6.00
C TYR A 129 8.46 6.65 5.09
N GLN A 130 9.14 5.53 5.41
CA GLN A 130 10.23 5.07 4.56
C GLN A 130 9.80 3.98 3.58
N HIS A 131 9.04 2.99 4.04
CA HIS A 131 8.66 1.83 3.24
C HIS A 131 7.23 1.38 3.48
N SER A 132 6.94 0.87 4.68
CA SER A 132 5.64 0.32 5.04
C SER A 132 4.63 1.42 5.39
N ILE A 133 3.33 1.11 5.28
CA ILE A 133 2.20 1.95 5.70
C ILE A 133 1.89 3.12 4.76
N GLY A 134 2.79 3.53 3.87
CA GLY A 134 2.56 4.68 3.01
C GLY A 134 1.33 4.54 2.10
N ASP A 135 1.07 3.35 1.58
CA ASP A 135 -0.14 3.02 0.81
C ASP A 135 -1.42 3.10 1.67
N PHE A 136 -1.36 2.61 2.90
CA PHE A 136 -2.47 2.73 3.87
C PHE A 136 -2.75 4.19 4.23
N ASP A 137 -1.70 4.98 4.46
CA ASP A 137 -1.82 6.42 4.74
C ASP A 137 -2.44 7.15 3.55
N TYR A 138 -1.97 6.86 2.34
CA TYR A 138 -2.45 7.50 1.12
C TYR A 138 -3.93 7.21 0.87
N GLY A 139 -4.35 5.94 0.96
CA GLY A 139 -5.75 5.58 0.81
C GLY A 139 -6.65 6.20 1.89
N LEU A 140 -6.20 6.22 3.16
CA LEU A 140 -6.93 6.89 4.24
C LEU A 140 -7.02 8.41 4.04
N ALA A 141 -5.99 9.05 3.51
CA ALA A 141 -6.03 10.47 3.18
C ALA A 141 -7.09 10.75 2.10
N ILE A 142 -7.12 9.93 1.04
CA ILE A 142 -8.11 10.00 -0.04
C ILE A 142 -9.54 9.81 0.50
N SER A 143 -9.78 8.74 1.26
CA SER A 143 -11.13 8.44 1.78
C SER A 143 -11.62 9.49 2.77
N ARG A 144 -10.72 10.09 3.59
CA ARG A 144 -11.08 11.19 4.50
C ARG A 144 -11.42 12.51 3.80
N MET A 145 -10.96 12.70 2.58
CA MET A 145 -11.40 13.81 1.74
C MET A 145 -12.77 13.57 1.08
N GLY A 146 -13.40 12.43 1.33
CA GLY A 146 -14.72 12.08 0.82
C GLY A 146 -14.72 11.37 -0.53
N TYR A 147 -13.56 11.00 -1.07
CA TYR A 147 -13.47 10.23 -2.30
C TYR A 147 -13.71 8.74 -2.06
N GLU A 148 -14.36 8.09 -3.01
CA GLU A 148 -14.60 6.65 -2.95
C GLU A 148 -13.38 5.85 -3.39
N ILE A 149 -13.18 4.70 -2.75
CA ILE A 149 -12.20 3.67 -3.14
C ILE A 149 -12.98 2.41 -3.43
N ARG A 150 -12.89 1.93 -4.68
CA ARG A 150 -13.59 0.74 -5.18
C ARG A 150 -12.58 -0.28 -5.70
N ILE A 151 -13.00 -1.54 -5.77
CA ILE A 151 -12.18 -2.64 -6.28
C ILE A 151 -12.71 -3.12 -7.63
N PHE A 152 -11.79 -3.47 -8.52
CA PHE A 152 -12.15 -4.09 -9.79
C PHE A 152 -12.67 -5.52 -9.57
N PRO A 153 -13.75 -5.96 -10.25
CA PRO A 153 -14.47 -7.22 -9.95
C PRO A 153 -13.77 -8.50 -10.41
N LYS A 154 -12.47 -8.45 -10.74
CA LYS A 154 -11.63 -9.61 -11.08
C LYS A 154 -10.24 -9.43 -10.48
N PHE A 155 -9.50 -10.53 -10.31
CA PHE A 155 -8.06 -10.44 -10.09
C PHE A 155 -7.40 -9.90 -11.36
N ILE A 156 -6.59 -8.86 -11.19
CA ILE A 156 -5.94 -8.20 -12.32
C ILE A 156 -4.52 -8.71 -12.58
N GLY A 157 -3.98 -9.50 -11.66
CA GLY A 157 -2.62 -10.00 -11.77
C GLY A 157 -2.22 -10.89 -10.61
N GLN A 158 -0.98 -11.30 -10.65
CA GLN A 158 -0.33 -12.10 -9.63
C GLN A 158 0.77 -11.32 -8.93
N CYS A 159 0.75 -11.34 -7.62
CA CYS A 159 1.80 -10.85 -6.74
C CYS A 159 1.68 -11.59 -5.41
N ASN A 160 2.69 -12.31 -4.99
CA ASN A 160 2.64 -13.08 -3.75
C ASN A 160 2.70 -12.17 -2.51
N ASP A 161 1.92 -12.52 -1.48
CA ASP A 161 2.08 -11.93 -0.14
C ASP A 161 3.52 -12.17 0.36
N GLY A 162 4.09 -11.17 0.99
CA GLY A 162 5.40 -11.30 1.63
C GLY A 162 5.39 -12.37 2.72
N SER A 163 6.37 -13.30 2.68
CA SER A 163 6.55 -14.28 3.74
C SER A 163 6.88 -13.60 5.07
N LEU A 164 6.28 -14.09 6.16
CA LEU A 164 6.67 -13.66 7.52
C LEU A 164 8.06 -14.18 7.90
N LYS A 165 8.59 -15.20 7.22
CA LYS A 165 9.91 -15.79 7.48
C LYS A 165 11.00 -14.75 7.26
N GLY A 166 11.90 -14.63 8.23
CA GLY A 166 12.98 -13.65 8.19
C GLY A 166 12.56 -12.22 8.54
N THR A 167 11.28 -11.97 8.83
CA THR A 167 10.79 -10.66 9.27
C THR A 167 10.78 -10.55 10.80
N TRP A 168 10.42 -9.39 11.33
CA TRP A 168 10.28 -9.20 12.77
C TRP A 168 9.12 -10.03 13.39
N GLN A 169 8.21 -10.56 12.56
CA GLN A 169 7.10 -11.43 12.96
C GLN A 169 7.48 -12.92 12.95
N ASP A 170 8.66 -13.26 12.46
CA ASP A 170 9.17 -14.63 12.45
C ASP A 170 9.53 -15.07 13.88
N GLU A 171 8.68 -15.92 14.45
CA GLU A 171 8.84 -16.42 15.84
C GLU A 171 10.04 -17.37 15.99
N SER A 172 10.60 -17.90 14.90
CA SER A 172 11.80 -18.73 14.93
C SER A 172 13.09 -17.94 15.20
N LEU A 173 13.07 -16.61 14.99
CA LEU A 173 14.22 -15.74 15.18
C LEU A 173 14.41 -15.33 16.66
N PRO A 174 15.67 -15.13 17.10
CA PRO A 174 15.96 -14.58 18.42
C PRO A 174 15.27 -13.22 18.65
N ARG A 175 14.78 -13.00 19.87
CA ARG A 175 14.03 -11.78 20.26
C ARG A 175 14.79 -10.49 19.89
N MET A 176 16.09 -10.44 20.16
CA MET A 176 16.91 -9.26 19.83
C MET A 176 16.99 -9.01 18.32
N GLN A 177 17.06 -10.07 17.50
CA GLN A 177 17.05 -9.95 16.06
C GLN A 177 15.69 -9.44 15.56
N ARG A 178 14.59 -9.95 16.12
CA ARG A 178 13.23 -9.47 15.82
C ARG A 178 13.04 -7.99 16.14
N MET A 179 13.59 -7.53 17.28
CA MET A 179 13.60 -6.11 17.65
C MET A 179 14.32 -5.25 16.60
N LYS A 180 15.53 -5.66 16.17
CA LYS A 180 16.29 -4.96 15.12
C LYS A 180 15.54 -4.94 13.79
N LEU A 181 14.94 -6.06 13.38
CA LEU A 181 14.17 -6.17 12.17
C LEU A 181 12.91 -5.29 12.21
N LYS A 182 12.25 -5.20 13.38
CA LYS A 182 11.08 -4.33 13.55
C LYS A 182 11.44 -2.86 13.34
N GLU A 183 12.57 -2.41 13.81
CA GLU A 183 13.05 -1.02 13.63
C GLU A 183 13.76 -0.79 12.30
N SER A 184 13.94 -1.83 11.49
CA SER A 184 14.51 -1.67 10.16
C SER A 184 13.53 -0.96 9.21
N ARG A 185 14.04 -0.40 8.12
CA ARG A 185 13.26 0.32 7.10
C ARG A 185 12.15 -0.53 6.47
N LYS A 186 12.41 -1.85 6.30
CA LYS A 186 11.40 -2.81 5.80
C LYS A 186 10.52 -3.40 6.90
N GLY A 187 10.77 -3.06 8.16
CA GLY A 187 9.96 -3.47 9.29
C GLY A 187 8.76 -2.55 9.52
N LEU A 188 8.42 -2.39 10.79
CA LEU A 188 7.40 -1.44 11.25
C LEU A 188 8.03 -0.54 12.33
N PRO A 189 8.88 0.45 11.97
CA PRO A 189 9.58 1.29 12.94
C PRO A 189 8.60 1.98 13.88
N PHE A 190 9.01 2.16 15.16
CA PHE A 190 8.16 2.83 16.15
C PHE A 190 7.69 4.20 15.66
N ARG A 191 8.60 4.98 15.09
CA ARG A 191 8.35 6.33 14.59
C ARG A 191 7.23 6.35 13.55
N ASP A 192 7.32 5.47 12.54
CA ASP A 192 6.37 5.44 11.42
C ASP A 192 5.00 4.93 11.90
N TRP A 193 5.00 3.86 12.71
CA TRP A 193 3.77 3.30 13.25
C TRP A 193 3.06 4.23 14.23
N PHE A 194 3.80 4.91 15.11
CA PHE A 194 3.24 5.90 16.02
C PHE A 194 2.63 7.08 15.27
N HIS A 195 3.33 7.62 14.26
CA HIS A 195 2.84 8.72 13.43
C HIS A 195 1.51 8.35 12.76
N PHE A 196 1.45 7.18 12.10
CA PHE A 196 0.24 6.67 11.47
C PHE A 196 -0.92 6.52 12.45
N LEU A 197 -0.68 5.87 13.57
CA LEU A 197 -1.72 5.67 14.59
C LEU A 197 -2.20 6.96 15.22
N HIS A 198 -1.31 7.91 15.48
CA HIS A 198 -1.67 9.21 16.01
C HIS A 198 -2.53 10.01 15.02
N LYS A 199 -2.11 10.02 13.74
CA LYS A 199 -2.81 10.72 12.65
C LYS A 199 -4.25 10.22 12.44
N TYR A 200 -4.48 8.91 12.57
CA TYR A 200 -5.78 8.29 12.20
C TYR A 200 -6.61 7.76 13.37
N PHE A 201 -6.00 7.39 14.47
CA PHE A 201 -6.66 6.67 15.59
C PHE A 201 -6.47 7.33 16.96
N GLY A 202 -5.76 8.47 17.01
CA GLY A 202 -5.58 9.27 18.22
C GLY A 202 -4.44 8.81 19.12
N LEU A 203 -4.03 9.71 20.04
CA LEU A 203 -2.83 9.57 20.86
C LEU A 203 -2.83 8.31 21.75
N GLY A 204 -3.94 8.01 22.42
CA GLY A 204 -4.05 6.83 23.28
C GLY A 204 -3.81 5.51 22.54
N THR A 205 -4.42 5.38 21.34
CA THR A 205 -4.19 4.23 20.45
C THR A 205 -2.74 4.18 19.99
N ALA A 206 -2.16 5.32 19.61
CA ALA A 206 -0.78 5.41 19.17
C ALA A 206 0.20 4.90 20.25
N ILE A 207 0.07 5.35 21.49
CA ILE A 207 0.93 4.92 22.59
C ILE A 207 0.81 3.40 22.80
N VAL A 208 -0.40 2.90 23.04
CA VAL A 208 -0.62 1.50 23.38
C VAL A 208 -0.20 0.56 22.25
N ARG A 209 -0.59 0.87 21.02
CA ARG A 209 -0.34 -0.01 19.86
C ARG A 209 1.10 0.07 19.34
N SER A 210 1.81 1.16 19.57
CA SER A 210 3.23 1.24 19.20
C SER A 210 4.12 0.47 20.19
N ILE A 211 3.74 0.38 21.46
CA ILE A 211 4.47 -0.37 22.49
C ILE A 211 4.16 -1.89 22.42
N THR A 212 2.90 -2.25 22.10
CA THR A 212 2.44 -3.65 22.13
C THR A 212 3.34 -4.63 21.35
N PRO A 213 3.89 -4.35 20.15
CA PRO A 213 4.78 -5.27 19.43
C PRO A 213 6.04 -5.64 20.22
N TYR A 214 6.64 -4.68 20.93
CA TYR A 214 7.85 -4.91 21.72
C TYR A 214 7.54 -5.81 22.91
N VAL A 215 6.46 -5.53 23.63
CA VAL A 215 6.02 -6.38 24.75
C VAL A 215 5.81 -7.81 24.26
N ARG A 216 5.13 -8.00 23.13
CA ARG A 216 4.89 -9.33 22.55
C ARG A 216 6.19 -10.04 22.15
N ILE A 217 7.16 -9.34 21.56
CA ILE A 217 8.46 -9.92 21.23
C ILE A 217 9.19 -10.36 22.50
N ILE A 218 9.18 -9.52 23.57
CA ILE A 218 9.82 -9.83 24.85
C ILE A 218 9.17 -11.03 25.52
N LEU A 219 7.84 -11.11 25.52
CA LEU A 219 7.09 -12.21 26.14
C LEU A 219 7.07 -13.48 25.27
N GLY A 220 7.51 -13.41 24.01
CA GLY A 220 7.45 -14.55 23.08
C GLY A 220 6.04 -14.91 22.62
N THR A 221 5.10 -13.98 22.72
CA THR A 221 3.71 -14.19 22.25
C THR A 221 3.57 -13.84 20.77
N LYS A 222 2.53 -14.42 20.12
CA LYS A 222 2.27 -14.18 18.69
C LYS A 222 2.12 -12.68 18.37
N THR A 223 2.88 -12.22 17.39
CA THR A 223 2.92 -10.82 16.99
C THR A 223 2.12 -10.54 15.70
N ARG A 224 1.25 -11.48 15.28
CA ARG A 224 0.47 -11.31 14.06
C ARG A 224 -0.39 -10.05 14.12
N TYR A 225 -0.08 -9.11 13.26
CA TYR A 225 -0.99 -8.07 12.79
C TYR A 225 -1.66 -8.62 11.54
N SER A 226 -2.45 -9.68 11.67
CA SER A 226 -3.27 -10.12 10.58
C SER A 226 -4.59 -9.36 10.66
N GLY A 227 -4.95 -8.67 9.61
CA GLY A 227 -6.35 -8.53 9.28
C GLY A 227 -6.85 -9.96 9.04
N ALA A 228 -7.38 -10.61 10.05
CA ALA A 228 -8.12 -11.85 9.94
C ALA A 228 -9.58 -11.49 9.83
#